data_d9157ed860420a6e60bf8772601e0351
#
_entry.id   d9157ed860420a6e60bf8772601e0351
#
_cell.length_a   1.000
_cell.length_b   1.000
_cell.length_c   1.000
_cell.angle_alpha   90.00
_cell.angle_beta   90.00
_cell.angle_gamma   90.00
#
_symmetry.space_group_name_H-M   'P 1'
#
loop_
_entity.id
_entity.type
_entity.pdbx_description
1 polymer ?
#
loop_
_entity_poly.entity_id
_entity_poly.type
_entity_poly.pdbx_seq_one_letter_code
_entity_poly.pdbx_strand_id
1 'polypeptide(L)'
;ISIEKEDWDCDRLPGTFVTDMGSEYKSENFEQIAELGVTVVNLPSYRPELKGLVEKFFDLVQEMYKKHLKGKGVIEPDYQERGAHDYRKDACLTMMDFEKIILHCMIYYNSQRIIENFPYTEAMIADQVKPYASCIWEWSKSQIGANLINVGSRELMLTLLPRTVGKFGRTGLKVNKLRYHCE
;
A
#
# COMPACT_ATOMS: atom_id res chain seq x y z
N ILE A 1 5.81 20.82 -3.74
CA ILE A 1 6.41 20.29 -2.51
C ILE A 1 7.05 18.96 -2.88
N SER A 2 8.35 18.79 -2.61
CA SER A 2 9.03 17.50 -2.74
C SER A 2 8.60 16.59 -1.58
N ILE A 3 8.58 15.28 -1.82
CA ILE A 3 8.39 14.27 -0.79
C ILE A 3 9.79 13.70 -0.53
N GLU A 4 10.24 13.82 0.71
CA GLU A 4 11.53 13.30 1.13
C GLU A 4 11.35 11.92 1.77
N LYS A 5 12.46 11.18 1.87
CA LYS A 5 12.41 9.82 2.43
C LYS A 5 11.95 9.82 3.90
N GLU A 6 12.29 10.87 4.61
CA GLU A 6 11.97 11.10 6.03
C GLU A 6 10.47 11.37 6.27
N ASP A 7 9.73 11.73 5.21
CA ASP A 7 8.28 11.88 5.28
C ASP A 7 7.56 10.52 5.36
N TRP A 8 8.27 9.41 5.12
CA TRP A 8 7.73 8.07 5.09
C TRP A 8 8.32 7.18 6.20
N ASP A 9 7.60 7.06 7.30
CA ASP A 9 8.06 6.38 8.51
C ASP A 9 7.98 4.84 8.44
N CYS A 10 7.22 4.30 7.48
CA CYS A 10 7.01 2.86 7.36
C CYS A 10 8.19 2.19 6.65
N ASP A 11 9.16 1.73 7.42
CA ASP A 11 10.44 1.16 6.98
C ASP A 11 10.57 -0.36 7.18
N ARG A 12 9.52 -1.03 7.65
CA ARG A 12 9.52 -2.47 7.95
C ARG A 12 8.29 -3.16 7.42
N LEU A 13 8.40 -4.46 7.14
CA LEU A 13 7.26 -5.27 6.79
C LEU A 13 6.53 -5.75 8.06
N PRO A 14 5.20 -5.77 8.06
CA PRO A 14 4.45 -6.43 9.12
C PRO A 14 4.66 -7.94 9.03
N GLY A 15 4.74 -8.62 10.17
CA GLY A 15 4.83 -10.08 10.20
C GLY A 15 3.57 -10.78 9.69
N THR A 16 2.46 -10.05 9.60
CA THR A 16 1.20 -10.58 9.05
C THR A 16 0.51 -9.54 8.18
N PHE A 17 0.21 -9.91 6.93
CA PHE A 17 -0.69 -9.19 6.06
C PHE A 17 -2.07 -9.84 6.09
N VAL A 18 -3.09 -9.03 6.36
CA VAL A 18 -4.49 -9.45 6.27
C VAL A 18 -5.06 -8.86 4.99
N THR A 19 -5.46 -9.71 4.06
CA THR A 19 -5.95 -9.30 2.73
C THR A 19 -7.33 -9.88 2.47
N ASP A 20 -8.00 -9.35 1.48
CA ASP A 20 -9.16 -10.01 0.93
C ASP A 20 -8.76 -11.03 -0.16
N MET A 21 -9.75 -11.66 -0.77
CA MET A 21 -9.51 -12.59 -1.87
C MET A 21 -9.51 -11.89 -3.25
N GLY A 22 -9.10 -10.62 -3.31
CA GLY A 22 -8.91 -9.89 -4.56
C GLY A 22 -7.90 -10.57 -5.48
N SER A 23 -8.02 -10.36 -6.79
CA SER A 23 -7.14 -10.99 -7.78
C SER A 23 -5.67 -10.59 -7.61
N GLU A 24 -5.42 -9.38 -7.17
CA GLU A 24 -4.10 -8.81 -6.89
C GLU A 24 -3.38 -9.56 -5.77
N TYR A 25 -4.11 -10.00 -4.74
CA TYR A 25 -3.54 -10.73 -3.59
C TYR A 25 -3.43 -12.24 -3.80
N LYS A 26 -4.03 -12.76 -4.88
CA LYS A 26 -3.88 -14.14 -5.33
C LYS A 26 -2.78 -14.32 -6.36
N SER A 27 -2.07 -13.24 -6.70
CA SER A 27 -0.98 -13.32 -7.65
C SER A 27 0.21 -14.05 -7.03
N GLU A 28 0.89 -14.89 -7.82
CA GLU A 28 2.13 -15.55 -7.40
C GLU A 28 3.17 -14.55 -6.88
N ASN A 29 3.20 -13.34 -7.45
CA ASN A 29 4.13 -12.29 -7.05
C ASN A 29 3.85 -11.80 -5.62
N PHE A 30 2.58 -11.67 -5.22
CA PHE A 30 2.24 -11.27 -3.86
C PHE A 30 2.49 -12.40 -2.85
N GLU A 31 2.21 -13.65 -3.22
CA GLU A 31 2.48 -14.81 -2.36
C GLU A 31 3.98 -14.97 -2.06
N GLN A 32 4.86 -14.49 -2.95
CA GLN A 32 6.30 -14.51 -2.73
C GLN A 32 6.74 -13.71 -1.49
N ILE A 33 5.91 -12.78 -0.99
CA ILE A 33 6.20 -12.04 0.25
C ILE A 33 6.34 -12.98 1.45
N ALA A 34 5.73 -14.16 1.40
CA ALA A 34 5.87 -15.18 2.44
C ALA A 34 7.31 -15.71 2.57
N GLU A 35 8.12 -15.63 1.50
CA GLU A 35 9.55 -16.01 1.54
C GLU A 35 10.36 -15.07 2.44
N LEU A 36 9.87 -13.84 2.66
CA LEU A 36 10.45 -12.88 3.58
C LEU A 36 10.02 -13.09 5.04
N GLY A 37 9.28 -14.17 5.32
CA GLY A 37 8.76 -14.48 6.65
C GLY A 37 7.42 -13.84 7.00
N VAL A 38 6.77 -13.20 6.04
CA VAL A 38 5.45 -12.58 6.24
C VAL A 38 4.35 -13.64 6.14
N THR A 39 3.44 -13.66 7.10
CA THR A 39 2.23 -14.48 7.05
C THR A 39 1.15 -13.74 6.28
N VAL A 40 0.60 -14.35 5.25
CA VAL A 40 -0.54 -13.80 4.51
C VAL A 40 -1.83 -14.50 4.97
N VAL A 41 -2.77 -13.73 5.50
CA VAL A 41 -4.09 -14.21 5.94
C VAL A 41 -5.15 -13.66 5.02
N ASN A 42 -5.80 -14.56 4.27
CA ASN A 42 -6.91 -14.19 3.40
C ASN A 42 -8.23 -14.21 4.17
N LEU A 43 -8.91 -13.08 4.20
CA LEU A 43 -10.23 -12.98 4.82
C LEU A 43 -11.29 -13.72 4.00
N PRO A 44 -12.28 -14.32 4.66
CA PRO A 44 -13.42 -14.91 3.97
C PRO A 44 -14.15 -13.86 3.12
N SER A 45 -14.64 -14.28 1.96
CA SER A 45 -15.50 -13.45 1.13
C SER A 45 -16.78 -13.03 1.87
N TYR A 46 -17.31 -11.86 1.53
CA TYR A 46 -18.55 -11.33 2.10
C TYR A 46 -18.52 -11.04 3.61
N ARG A 47 -17.36 -10.67 4.15
CA ARG A 47 -17.18 -10.24 5.55
C ARG A 47 -16.67 -8.79 5.60
N PRO A 48 -17.51 -7.79 5.24
CA PRO A 48 -17.10 -6.38 5.16
C PRO A 48 -16.65 -5.82 6.51
N GLU A 49 -17.18 -6.32 7.61
CA GLU A 49 -16.81 -5.90 8.96
C GLU A 49 -15.32 -6.10 9.29
N LEU A 50 -14.66 -7.03 8.60
CA LEU A 50 -13.23 -7.29 8.78
C LEU A 50 -12.34 -6.34 7.96
N LYS A 51 -12.93 -5.57 7.03
CA LYS A 51 -12.24 -4.62 6.14
C LYS A 51 -12.48 -3.16 6.49
N GLY A 52 -13.37 -2.88 7.40
CA GLY A 52 -13.89 -1.53 7.66
C GLY A 52 -12.80 -0.47 7.88
N LEU A 53 -11.66 -0.82 8.48
CA LEU A 53 -10.55 0.11 8.67
C LEU A 53 -9.87 0.49 7.34
N VAL A 54 -9.66 -0.47 6.44
CA VAL A 54 -9.02 -0.23 5.15
C VAL A 54 -9.95 0.54 4.22
N GLU A 55 -11.22 0.14 4.15
CA GLU A 55 -12.24 0.85 3.38
C GLU A 55 -12.39 2.29 3.86
N LYS A 56 -12.45 2.50 5.18
CA LYS A 56 -12.51 3.84 5.76
C LYS A 56 -11.27 4.67 5.44
N PHE A 57 -10.09 4.08 5.43
CA PHE A 57 -8.86 4.77 5.01
C PHE A 57 -8.96 5.26 3.56
N PHE A 58 -9.40 4.41 2.63
CA PHE A 58 -9.57 4.80 1.24
C PHE A 58 -10.60 5.92 1.07
N ASP A 59 -11.73 5.85 1.77
CA ASP A 59 -12.73 6.92 1.78
C ASP A 59 -12.14 8.25 2.25
N LEU A 60 -11.41 8.23 3.36
CA LEU A 60 -10.78 9.43 3.92
C LEU A 60 -9.75 10.04 2.97
N VAL A 61 -8.91 9.21 2.34
CA VAL A 61 -7.95 9.69 1.35
C VAL A 61 -8.67 10.31 0.15
N GLN A 62 -9.75 9.67 -0.32
CA GLN A 62 -10.55 10.23 -1.41
C GLN A 62 -11.21 11.57 -1.03
N GLU A 63 -11.76 11.70 0.16
CA GLU A 63 -12.34 12.95 0.67
C GLU A 63 -11.31 14.10 0.70
N MET A 64 -10.05 13.78 1.01
CA MET A 64 -8.99 14.79 1.06
C MET A 64 -8.75 15.45 -0.29
N TYR A 65 -8.70 14.68 -1.39
CA TYR A 65 -8.35 15.24 -2.70
C TYR A 65 -9.56 15.57 -3.58
N LYS A 66 -10.66 14.81 -3.52
CA LYS A 66 -11.80 14.97 -4.44
C LYS A 66 -12.34 16.39 -4.47
N LYS A 67 -12.55 17.00 -3.31
CA LYS A 67 -13.08 18.38 -3.21
C LYS A 67 -12.20 19.44 -3.89
N HIS A 68 -10.87 19.19 -3.96
CA HIS A 68 -9.90 20.11 -4.57
C HIS A 68 -9.70 19.85 -6.06
N LEU A 69 -10.12 18.68 -6.54
CA LEU A 69 -9.95 18.25 -7.93
C LEU A 69 -11.25 18.22 -8.72
N LYS A 70 -12.33 18.81 -8.18
CA LYS A 70 -13.59 18.94 -8.89
C LYS A 70 -13.39 19.66 -10.22
N GLY A 71 -13.98 19.12 -11.30
CA GLY A 71 -13.82 19.66 -12.66
C GLY A 71 -12.44 19.40 -13.29
N LYS A 72 -11.65 18.48 -12.73
CA LYS A 72 -10.33 18.08 -13.27
C LYS A 72 -10.29 16.60 -13.69
N GLY A 73 -11.42 16.05 -14.08
CA GLY A 73 -11.57 14.67 -14.52
C GLY A 73 -11.81 13.66 -13.40
N VAL A 74 -12.01 14.12 -12.16
CA VAL A 74 -12.42 13.24 -11.06
C VAL A 74 -13.89 12.89 -11.22
N ILE A 75 -14.18 11.59 -11.20
CA ILE A 75 -15.53 11.06 -11.39
C ILE A 75 -16.40 11.41 -10.19
N GLU A 76 -17.53 12.02 -10.44
CA GLU A 76 -18.56 12.34 -9.45
C GLU A 76 -19.60 11.20 -9.33
N PRO A 77 -20.42 11.15 -8.27
CA PRO A 77 -21.39 10.07 -8.07
C PRO A 77 -22.41 9.87 -9.17
N ASP A 78 -22.69 10.91 -9.96
CA ASP A 78 -23.67 10.93 -11.05
C ASP A 78 -23.18 10.23 -12.34
N TYR A 79 -21.96 9.73 -12.38
CA TYR A 79 -21.31 9.21 -13.59
C TYR A 79 -22.08 8.08 -14.30
N GLN A 80 -22.98 7.39 -13.59
CA GLN A 80 -23.82 6.32 -14.13
C GLN A 80 -25.21 6.80 -14.59
N GLU A 81 -25.54 8.05 -14.34
CA GLU A 81 -26.83 8.60 -14.73
C GLU A 81 -26.92 8.81 -16.25
N ARG A 82 -28.16 8.69 -16.78
CA ARG A 82 -28.38 8.93 -18.21
C ARG A 82 -28.13 10.41 -18.53
N GLY A 83 -27.13 10.66 -19.37
CA GLY A 83 -26.72 12.03 -19.74
C GLY A 83 -25.71 12.66 -18.79
N ALA A 84 -25.11 11.86 -17.89
CA ALA A 84 -24.03 12.31 -17.04
C ALA A 84 -22.86 12.93 -17.84
N HIS A 85 -22.14 13.83 -17.19
CA HIS A 85 -20.96 14.45 -17.77
C HIS A 85 -19.87 13.43 -18.09
N ASP A 86 -19.22 13.59 -19.23
CA ASP A 86 -18.05 12.77 -19.57
C ASP A 86 -16.78 13.34 -18.93
N TYR A 87 -16.49 12.92 -17.70
CA TYR A 87 -15.36 13.37 -16.88
C TYR A 87 -14.00 13.19 -17.52
N ARG A 88 -13.87 12.31 -18.52
CA ARG A 88 -12.61 12.12 -19.28
C ARG A 88 -12.22 13.36 -20.06
N LYS A 89 -13.18 14.19 -20.46
CA LYS A 89 -12.92 15.44 -21.17
C LYS A 89 -12.26 16.50 -20.30
N ASP A 90 -12.45 16.42 -19.00
CA ASP A 90 -11.89 17.36 -18.03
C ASP A 90 -10.55 16.86 -17.46
N ALA A 91 -10.10 15.68 -17.84
CA ALA A 91 -8.85 15.10 -17.34
C ALA A 91 -7.66 15.98 -17.70
N CYS A 92 -7.02 16.54 -16.70
CA CYS A 92 -5.87 17.44 -16.85
C CYS A 92 -4.66 17.03 -16.00
N LEU A 93 -4.78 15.98 -15.19
CA LEU A 93 -3.69 15.45 -14.36
C LEU A 93 -2.98 14.31 -15.09
N THR A 94 -1.65 14.32 -15.03
CA THR A 94 -0.87 13.14 -15.39
C THR A 94 -0.94 12.11 -14.28
N MET A 95 -0.56 10.85 -14.57
CA MET A 95 -0.46 9.81 -13.55
C MET A 95 0.53 10.20 -12.45
N MET A 96 1.65 10.80 -12.81
CA MET A 96 2.65 11.30 -11.86
C MET A 96 2.10 12.39 -10.93
N ASP A 97 1.26 13.29 -11.45
CA ASP A 97 0.63 14.33 -10.62
C ASP A 97 -0.34 13.70 -9.63
N PHE A 98 -1.12 12.73 -10.08
CA PHE A 98 -2.06 12.01 -9.22
C PHE A 98 -1.34 11.20 -8.14
N GLU A 99 -0.28 10.49 -8.47
CA GLU A 99 0.56 9.77 -7.50
C GLU A 99 1.09 10.69 -6.41
N LYS A 100 1.61 11.88 -6.78
CA LYS A 100 2.07 12.88 -5.81
C LYS A 100 0.95 13.32 -4.87
N ILE A 101 -0.24 13.56 -5.40
CA ILE A 101 -1.40 13.96 -4.59
C ILE A 101 -1.74 12.87 -3.58
N ILE A 102 -1.83 11.62 -4.03
CA ILE A 102 -2.13 10.48 -3.16
C ILE A 102 -1.06 10.32 -2.07
N LEU A 103 0.23 10.38 -2.43
CA LEU A 103 1.31 10.28 -1.46
C LEU A 103 1.24 11.39 -0.39
N HIS A 104 0.96 12.63 -0.78
CA HIS A 104 0.75 13.72 0.18
C HIS A 104 -0.44 13.47 1.11
N CYS A 105 -1.56 12.94 0.58
CA CYS A 105 -2.70 12.58 1.41
C CYS A 105 -2.34 11.48 2.41
N MET A 106 -1.57 10.48 2.00
CA MET A 106 -1.14 9.38 2.87
C MET A 106 -0.18 9.89 3.96
N ILE A 107 0.80 10.71 3.61
CA ILE A 107 1.73 11.32 4.56
C ILE A 107 0.97 12.18 5.57
N TYR A 108 0.05 13.04 5.10
CA TYR A 108 -0.80 13.83 5.99
C TYR A 108 -1.63 12.95 6.93
N TYR A 109 -2.24 11.90 6.41
CA TYR A 109 -3.00 10.94 7.23
C TYR A 109 -2.13 10.33 8.32
N ASN A 110 -0.93 9.89 7.97
CA ASN A 110 -0.03 9.23 8.92
C ASN A 110 0.54 10.18 9.97
N SER A 111 0.90 11.42 9.59
CA SER A 111 1.68 12.32 10.44
C SER A 111 0.86 13.38 11.17
N GLN A 112 -0.30 13.78 10.64
CA GLN A 112 -1.05 14.94 11.13
C GLN A 112 -2.52 14.67 11.46
N ARG A 113 -3.09 13.56 10.99
CA ARG A 113 -4.46 13.22 11.29
C ARG A 113 -4.55 12.50 12.63
N ILE A 114 -5.40 13.01 13.52
CA ILE A 114 -5.75 12.34 14.78
C ILE A 114 -6.54 11.08 14.44
N ILE A 115 -6.08 9.93 14.96
CA ILE A 115 -6.81 8.66 14.86
C ILE A 115 -7.78 8.59 16.03
N GLU A 116 -9.05 8.81 15.74
CA GLU A 116 -10.13 8.70 16.70
C GLU A 116 -10.40 7.22 17.04
N ASN A 117 -10.76 6.96 18.29
CA ASN A 117 -11.15 5.62 18.77
C ASN A 117 -10.08 4.53 18.61
N PHE A 118 -8.80 4.89 18.58
CA PHE A 118 -7.73 3.88 18.65
C PHE A 118 -7.72 3.22 20.04
N PRO A 119 -7.60 1.90 20.12
CA PRO A 119 -7.60 1.18 21.42
C PRO A 119 -6.26 1.35 22.13
N TYR A 120 -6.07 2.49 22.80
CA TYR A 120 -4.87 2.75 23.58
C TYR A 120 -4.70 1.76 24.71
N THR A 121 -3.51 1.21 24.83
CA THR A 121 -3.12 0.42 26.01
C THR A 121 -2.65 1.32 27.14
N GLU A 122 -2.64 0.79 28.36
CA GLU A 122 -2.10 1.53 29.53
C GLU A 122 -0.64 1.97 29.32
N ALA A 123 0.17 1.14 28.66
CA ALA A 123 1.55 1.45 28.32
C ALA A 123 1.64 2.63 27.36
N MET A 124 0.80 2.71 26.32
CA MET A 124 0.76 3.83 25.41
C MET A 124 0.37 5.14 26.10
N ILE A 125 -0.53 5.07 27.08
CA ILE A 125 -0.95 6.23 27.86
C ILE A 125 0.20 6.68 28.77
N ALA A 126 0.87 5.75 29.45
CA ALA A 126 2.01 6.02 30.30
C ALA A 126 3.17 6.69 29.54
N ASP A 127 3.43 6.22 28.31
CA ASP A 127 4.47 6.75 27.40
C ASP A 127 4.02 8.00 26.64
N GLN A 128 2.81 8.51 26.90
CA GLN A 128 2.24 9.70 26.26
C GLN A 128 2.27 9.66 24.73
N VAL A 129 1.98 8.51 24.15
CA VAL A 129 1.94 8.31 22.69
C VAL A 129 0.88 9.20 22.07
N LYS A 130 1.28 10.04 21.12
CA LYS A 130 0.34 10.93 20.42
C LYS A 130 -0.58 10.14 19.48
N PRO A 131 -1.83 10.61 19.25
CA PRO A 131 -2.82 9.92 18.44
C PRO A 131 -2.61 10.09 16.92
N TYR A 132 -1.39 9.98 16.46
CA TYR A 132 -1.01 9.99 15.05
C TYR A 132 -0.48 8.60 14.65
N ALA A 133 -0.78 8.16 13.43
CA ALA A 133 -0.35 6.85 12.96
C ALA A 133 1.17 6.66 13.03
N SER A 134 1.93 7.68 12.64
CA SER A 134 3.40 7.67 12.73
C SER A 134 3.91 7.52 14.17
N CYS A 135 3.31 8.24 15.13
CA CYS A 135 3.70 8.12 16.54
C CYS A 135 3.38 6.74 17.13
N ILE A 136 2.21 6.18 16.78
CA ILE A 136 1.82 4.83 17.19
C ILE A 136 2.76 3.79 16.56
N TRP A 137 3.11 3.97 15.29
CA TRP A 137 4.04 3.09 14.58
C TRP A 137 5.43 3.10 15.21
N GLU A 138 6.00 4.28 15.48
CA GLU A 138 7.30 4.43 16.11
C GLU A 138 7.33 3.79 17.50
N TRP A 139 6.30 4.05 18.30
CA TRP A 139 6.17 3.41 19.61
C TRP A 139 6.10 1.88 19.48
N SER A 140 5.30 1.38 18.54
CA SER A 140 5.13 -0.06 18.30
C SER A 140 6.44 -0.75 17.89
N LYS A 141 7.29 -0.09 17.11
CA LYS A 141 8.60 -0.63 16.70
C LYS A 141 9.53 -0.90 17.90
N SER A 142 9.38 -0.17 18.98
CA SER A 142 10.20 -0.30 20.18
C SER A 142 9.71 -1.37 21.16
N GLN A 143 8.50 -1.92 20.96
CA GLN A 143 7.92 -2.88 21.88
C GLN A 143 8.53 -4.27 21.74
N ILE A 144 8.71 -4.95 22.88
CA ILE A 144 9.11 -6.37 22.91
C ILE A 144 7.98 -7.20 22.28
N GLY A 145 8.31 -7.99 21.27
CA GLY A 145 7.33 -8.81 20.55
C GLY A 145 6.65 -8.12 19.38
N ALA A 146 7.10 -6.92 18.98
CA ALA A 146 6.69 -6.32 17.73
C ALA A 146 6.98 -7.30 16.58
N ASN A 147 5.93 -7.76 15.92
CA ASN A 147 6.04 -8.70 14.80
C ASN A 147 6.32 -7.93 13.51
N LEU A 148 7.51 -7.31 13.43
CA LEU A 148 7.99 -6.54 12.29
C LEU A 148 9.25 -7.17 11.73
N ILE A 149 9.32 -7.22 10.40
CA ILE A 149 10.42 -7.84 9.65
C ILE A 149 11.25 -6.75 9.00
N ASN A 150 12.54 -6.76 9.25
CA ASN A 150 13.47 -5.86 8.59
C ASN A 150 14.05 -6.54 7.34
N VAL A 151 13.77 -6.00 6.17
CA VAL A 151 14.21 -6.55 4.88
C VAL A 151 14.95 -5.48 4.11
N GLY A 152 16.09 -5.84 3.53
CA GLY A 152 16.82 -4.96 2.64
C GLY A 152 16.03 -4.64 1.36
N SER A 153 16.07 -3.38 0.89
CA SER A 153 15.35 -2.96 -0.31
C SER A 153 15.65 -3.81 -1.54
N ARG A 154 16.90 -4.28 -1.69
CA ARG A 154 17.30 -5.16 -2.79
C ARG A 154 16.67 -6.54 -2.68
N GLU A 155 16.65 -7.12 -1.49
CA GLU A 155 16.02 -8.41 -1.21
C GLU A 155 14.53 -8.36 -1.47
N LEU A 156 13.83 -7.32 -0.94
CA LEU A 156 12.43 -7.08 -1.18
C LEU A 156 12.13 -6.98 -2.68
N MET A 157 12.90 -6.16 -3.41
CA MET A 157 12.72 -5.99 -4.85
C MET A 157 12.89 -7.32 -5.60
N LEU A 158 13.95 -8.07 -5.33
CA LEU A 158 14.22 -9.35 -6.00
C LEU A 158 13.16 -10.41 -5.68
N THR A 159 12.64 -10.43 -4.45
CA THR A 159 11.60 -11.36 -4.04
C THR A 159 10.27 -11.08 -4.75
N LEU A 160 9.91 -9.81 -4.93
CA LEU A 160 8.62 -9.42 -5.55
C LEU A 160 8.66 -9.32 -7.07
N LEU A 161 9.81 -9.53 -7.72
CA LEU A 161 9.88 -9.55 -9.18
C LEU A 161 9.15 -10.78 -9.75
N PRO A 162 8.46 -10.62 -10.89
CA PRO A 162 7.88 -11.74 -11.61
C PRO A 162 8.92 -12.79 -11.94
N ARG A 163 8.63 -14.05 -11.65
CA ARG A 163 9.52 -15.21 -11.89
C ARG A 163 9.06 -15.98 -13.13
N THR A 164 10.02 -16.55 -13.84
CA THR A 164 9.75 -17.43 -14.96
C THR A 164 10.76 -18.55 -15.01
N VAL A 165 10.39 -19.65 -15.68
CA VAL A 165 11.26 -20.81 -15.82
C VAL A 165 12.12 -20.66 -17.08
N GLY A 166 13.44 -20.76 -16.89
CA GLY A 166 14.42 -20.83 -17.97
C GLY A 166 14.98 -22.22 -18.16
N LYS A 167 15.44 -22.54 -19.38
CA LYS A 167 16.16 -23.78 -19.67
C LYS A 167 17.64 -23.50 -19.91
N PHE A 168 18.50 -24.12 -19.11
CA PHE A 168 19.94 -24.14 -19.37
C PHE A 168 20.28 -25.18 -20.42
N GLY A 169 21.08 -24.78 -21.40
CA GLY A 169 21.59 -25.66 -22.44
C GLY A 169 23.04 -25.33 -22.81
N ARG A 170 23.62 -26.07 -23.72
CA ARG A 170 25.01 -25.84 -24.20
C ARG A 170 25.23 -24.43 -24.76
N THR A 171 24.19 -23.76 -25.17
CA THR A 171 24.21 -22.42 -25.78
C THR A 171 23.71 -21.31 -24.84
N GLY A 172 23.73 -21.52 -23.53
CA GLY A 172 23.31 -20.55 -22.51
C GLY A 172 21.90 -20.76 -21.98
N LEU A 173 21.37 -19.75 -21.31
CA LEU A 173 20.04 -19.74 -20.69
C LEU A 173 18.99 -19.27 -21.71
N LYS A 174 17.96 -20.06 -21.91
CA LYS A 174 16.80 -19.69 -22.76
C LYS A 174 15.59 -19.37 -21.89
N VAL A 175 15.11 -18.12 -21.99
CA VAL A 175 13.92 -17.59 -21.29
C VAL A 175 13.07 -16.84 -22.30
N ASN A 176 11.75 -17.06 -22.32
CA ASN A 176 10.79 -16.34 -23.18
C ASN A 176 11.25 -16.20 -24.66
N LYS A 177 11.78 -17.26 -25.24
CA LYS A 177 12.37 -17.33 -26.60
C LYS A 177 13.68 -16.55 -26.76
N LEU A 178 14.16 -15.83 -25.77
CA LEU A 178 15.46 -15.16 -25.78
C LEU A 178 16.56 -16.11 -25.25
N ARG A 179 17.77 -15.90 -25.73
CA ARG A 179 18.97 -16.62 -25.26
C ARG A 179 19.94 -15.65 -24.60
N TYR A 180 20.37 -15.99 -23.42
CA TYR A 180 21.35 -15.25 -22.65
C TYR A 180 22.64 -16.08 -22.55
N HIS A 181 23.74 -15.48 -22.93
CA HIS A 181 25.07 -16.06 -22.81
C HIS A 181 25.79 -15.35 -21.67
N CYS A 182 26.54 -16.09 -20.88
CA CYS A 182 27.50 -15.53 -19.96
C CYS A 182 28.87 -15.69 -20.64
N GLU A 183 29.62 -14.59 -20.78
CA GLU A 183 31.03 -14.62 -21.18
C GLU A 183 31.88 -15.10 -20.04
#